data_68c77ed3f864c41ecf46b996b78b661d
#
_entry.id   68c77ed3f864c41ecf46b996b78b661d
#
_cell.length_a   1.000
_cell.length_b   1.000
_cell.length_c   1.000
_cell.angle_alpha   90.00
_cell.angle_beta   90.00
_cell.angle_gamma   90.00
#
_symmetry.space_group_name_H-M   'P 1'
#
loop_
_entity.id
_entity.type
_entity.pdbx_description
1 polymer ?
#
loop_
_entity_poly.entity_id
_entity_poly.type
_entity_poly.pdbx_seq_one_letter_code
_entity_poly.pdbx_strand_id
1 'polypeptide(L)' 'MKGLSRQTVFRRDKVEGVILTYKIPCDDSWATNLCVFAKKENPGIWSEARTRKTAERQHEEAIRMVKLMGFETEDI' A
#
# COMPACT_ATOMS: atom_id res chain seq x y z
N MET A 1 14.04 -8.17 5.69
CA MET A 1 12.97 -8.81 4.95
C MET A 1 13.10 -8.52 3.47
N LYS A 2 13.07 -9.55 2.66
CA LYS A 2 13.43 -9.40 1.26
C LYS A 2 12.31 -8.94 0.34
N GLY A 3 11.08 -9.20 0.67
CA GLY A 3 9.97 -8.87 -0.21
C GLY A 3 9.33 -7.51 0.04
N LEU A 4 9.42 -7.01 1.26
CA LEU A 4 8.74 -5.79 1.64
C LEU A 4 9.61 -4.58 1.36
N SER A 5 9.10 -3.66 0.56
CA SER A 5 9.80 -2.44 0.23
C SER A 5 9.35 -1.28 1.10
N ARG A 6 8.05 -1.18 1.37
CA ARG A 6 7.52 -0.03 2.08
C ARG A 6 6.18 -0.37 2.72
N GLN A 7 5.93 0.21 3.89
CA GLN A 7 4.68 0.03 4.62
C GLN A 7 4.25 1.37 5.19
N THR A 8 3.02 1.76 4.91
CA THR A 8 2.45 3.01 5.39
C THR A 8 1.10 2.72 6.03
N VAL A 9 0.92 3.14 7.28
CA VAL A 9 -0.36 3.01 7.98
C VAL A 9 -1.17 4.27 7.73
N PHE A 10 -2.48 4.12 7.51
CA PHE A 10 -3.37 5.28 7.41
C PHE A 10 -4.51 5.13 8.39
N ARG A 11 -5.00 6.27 8.88
CA ARG A 11 -5.97 6.28 9.95
C ARG A 11 -6.85 7.52 9.85
N ARG A 12 -8.15 7.33 10.08
CA ARG A 12 -9.10 8.43 10.21
C ARG A 12 -10.23 7.98 11.12
N ASP A 13 -10.44 8.67 12.25
CA ASP A 13 -11.44 8.31 13.25
C ASP A 13 -11.24 6.87 13.69
N LYS A 14 -12.22 6.01 13.42
CA LYS A 14 -12.14 4.60 13.82
C LYS A 14 -11.72 3.69 12.67
N VAL A 15 -11.41 4.27 11.52
CA VAL A 15 -11.01 3.50 10.36
C VAL A 15 -9.50 3.49 10.25
N GLU A 16 -8.92 2.31 10.15
CA GLU A 16 -7.48 2.13 10.00
C GLU A 16 -7.18 1.17 8.87
N GLY A 17 -6.04 1.37 8.23
CA GLY A 17 -5.60 0.50 7.18
C GLY A 17 -4.11 0.60 6.95
N VAL A 18 -3.64 -0.14 5.96
CA VAL A 18 -2.22 -0.16 5.62
C VAL A 18 -2.03 -0.25 4.12
N ILE A 19 -1.01 0.45 3.63
CA ILE A 19 -0.56 0.37 2.24
C ILE A 19 0.76 -0.40 2.26
N LEU A 20 0.82 -1.51 1.54
CA LEU A 20 2.00 -2.36 1.48
C LEU A 20 2.50 -2.43 0.05
N THR A 21 3.80 -2.20 -0.15
CA THR A 21 4.45 -2.41 -1.44
C THR A 21 5.55 -3.44 -1.25
N TYR A 22 5.53 -4.48 -2.06
CA TYR A 22 6.47 -5.58 -1.94
C TYR A 22 6.76 -6.20 -3.30
N LYS A 23 7.89 -6.90 -3.36
CA LYS A 23 8.26 -7.63 -4.56
C LYS A 23 7.63 -9.02 -4.54
N ILE A 24 7.06 -9.42 -5.66
CA ILE A 24 6.49 -10.76 -5.83
C ILE A 24 7.61 -11.69 -6.28
N PRO A 25 8.01 -12.68 -5.44
CA PRO A 25 9.20 -13.47 -5.74
C PRO A 25 9.09 -14.32 -7.01
N CYS A 26 7.89 -14.77 -7.33
CA CYS A 26 7.72 -15.70 -8.45
C CYS A 26 7.60 -15.01 -9.80
N ASP A 27 7.31 -13.73 -9.80
CA ASP A 27 6.90 -13.02 -11.01
C ASP A 27 7.80 -11.84 -11.34
N ASP A 28 8.81 -11.60 -10.51
CA ASP A 28 9.75 -10.50 -10.69
C ASP A 28 9.06 -9.16 -10.91
N SER A 29 7.92 -9.00 -10.28
CA SER A 29 7.15 -7.76 -10.33
C SER A 29 6.91 -7.26 -8.92
N TRP A 30 6.29 -6.09 -8.82
CA TRP A 30 6.00 -5.43 -7.55
C TRP A 30 4.51 -5.24 -7.41
N ALA A 31 4.00 -5.33 -6.20
CA ALA A 31 2.59 -5.13 -5.92
C ALA A 31 2.41 -4.12 -4.80
N THR A 32 1.36 -3.32 -4.91
CA THR A 32 0.93 -2.42 -3.84
C THR A 32 -0.47 -2.83 -3.42
N ASN A 33 -0.61 -3.20 -2.16
CA ASN A 33 -1.89 -3.60 -1.58
C ASN A 33 -2.40 -2.48 -0.68
N LEU A 34 -3.71 -2.29 -0.71
CA LEU A 34 -4.38 -1.35 0.17
C LEU A 34 -5.39 -2.14 0.99
N CYS A 35 -5.17 -2.25 2.28
CA CYS A 35 -6.00 -3.05 3.18
C CYS A 35 -6.64 -2.16 4.23
N VAL A 36 -7.94 -2.33 4.42
CA VAL A 36 -8.69 -1.62 5.47
C VAL A 36 -9.06 -2.65 6.54
N PHE A 37 -8.60 -2.42 7.77
CA PHE A 37 -8.74 -3.42 8.83
C PHE A 37 -10.18 -3.68 9.23
N ALA A 38 -11.05 -2.68 9.10
CA ALA A 38 -12.45 -2.81 9.47
C ALA A 38 -13.23 -3.72 8.52
N LYS A 39 -12.70 -4.01 7.35
CA LYS A 39 -13.39 -4.83 6.36
C LYS A 39 -12.86 -6.25 6.42
N LYS A 40 -13.78 -7.21 6.39
CA LYS A 40 -13.39 -8.62 6.37
C LYS A 40 -12.80 -9.01 5.02
N GLU A 41 -13.19 -8.33 3.96
CA GLU A 41 -12.68 -8.60 2.63
C GLU A 41 -11.66 -7.54 2.27
N ASN A 42 -10.46 -7.97 1.92
CA ASN A 42 -9.44 -7.07 1.45
C ASN A 42 -9.53 -6.94 -0.05
N PRO A 43 -9.31 -5.74 -0.58
CA PRO A 43 -9.38 -5.54 -2.02
C PRO A 43 -8.30 -6.27 -2.80
N GLY A 44 -7.29 -6.80 -2.12
CA GLY A 44 -6.20 -7.48 -2.80
C GLY A 44 -5.19 -6.49 -3.34
N ILE A 45 -4.63 -6.82 -4.50
CA ILE A 45 -3.63 -5.97 -5.12
C ILE A 45 -4.30 -4.72 -5.68
N TRP A 46 -3.86 -3.56 -5.21
CA TRP A 46 -4.36 -2.28 -5.71
C TRP A 46 -3.68 -1.89 -7.02
N SER A 47 -2.39 -2.19 -7.15
CA SER A 47 -1.67 -1.93 -8.39
C SER A 47 -0.45 -2.82 -8.49
N GLU A 48 0.07 -2.98 -9.71
CA GLU A 48 1.27 -3.76 -9.97
C GLU A 48 2.25 -2.92 -10.78
N ALA A 49 3.54 -3.24 -10.64
CA ALA A 49 4.59 -2.56 -11.37
C ALA A 49 5.70 -3.53 -11.70
N ARG A 50 6.44 -3.23 -12.76
CA ARG A 50 7.56 -4.07 -13.18
C ARG A 50 8.89 -3.62 -12.63
N THR A 51 8.98 -2.39 -12.12
CA THR A 51 10.20 -1.87 -11.55
C THR A 51 9.94 -1.32 -10.16
N ARG A 52 10.99 -1.31 -9.35
CA ARG A 52 10.90 -0.77 -8.00
C ARG A 52 10.53 0.72 -8.03
N LYS A 53 11.09 1.46 -8.97
CA LYS A 53 10.83 2.90 -9.08
C LYS A 53 9.35 3.17 -9.33
N THR A 54 8.75 2.43 -10.25
CA THR A 54 7.33 2.56 -10.53
C THR A 54 6.49 2.15 -9.32
N ALA A 55 6.90 1.08 -8.63
CA ALA A 55 6.20 0.62 -7.44
C ALA A 55 6.21 1.69 -6.35
N GLU A 56 7.35 2.34 -6.15
CA GLU A 56 7.44 3.41 -5.15
C GLU A 56 6.55 4.59 -5.52
N ARG A 57 6.47 4.92 -6.80
CA ARG A 57 5.57 5.97 -7.27
C ARG A 57 4.11 5.60 -6.97
N GLN A 58 3.74 4.36 -7.23
CA GLN A 58 2.37 3.90 -6.97
C GLN A 58 2.06 3.92 -5.48
N HIS A 59 3.03 3.58 -4.65
CA HIS A 59 2.86 3.68 -3.20
C HIS A 59 2.59 5.14 -2.80
N GLU A 60 3.34 6.09 -3.35
CA GLU A 60 3.13 7.51 -3.08
C GLU A 60 1.77 7.98 -3.55
N GLU A 61 1.31 7.48 -4.69
CA GLU A 61 -0.02 7.82 -5.18
C GLU A 61 -1.10 7.30 -4.26
N ALA A 62 -0.93 6.10 -3.71
CA ALA A 62 -1.88 5.55 -2.74
C ALA A 62 -1.92 6.42 -1.49
N ILE A 63 -0.76 6.85 -0.99
CA ILE A 63 -0.69 7.75 0.17
C ILE A 63 -1.44 9.04 -0.12
N ARG A 64 -1.20 9.63 -1.29
CA ARG A 64 -1.87 10.87 -1.67
C ARG A 64 -3.38 10.69 -1.71
N MET A 65 -3.82 9.57 -2.26
CA MET A 65 -5.25 9.29 -2.37
C MET A 65 -5.90 9.22 -0.99
N VAL A 66 -5.32 8.46 -0.06
CA VAL A 66 -5.92 8.35 1.27
C VAL A 66 -5.84 9.68 2.03
N LYS A 67 -4.81 10.48 1.80
CA LYS A 67 -4.75 11.81 2.41
C LYS A 67 -5.85 12.73 1.89
N LEU A 68 -6.14 12.65 0.61
CA LEU A 68 -7.24 13.43 0.04
C LEU A 68 -8.58 13.01 0.62
N MET A 69 -8.69 11.77 1.07
CA MET A 69 -9.90 11.27 1.73
C MET A 69 -9.94 11.62 3.22
N GLY A 70 -8.95 12.34 3.72
CA GLY A 70 -8.93 12.79 5.10
C GLY A 70 -8.17 11.90 6.06
N PHE A 71 -7.44 10.91 5.57
CA PHE A 71 -6.66 10.03 6.43
C PHE A 71 -5.31 10.64 6.78
N GLU A 72 -4.84 10.34 7.98
CA GLU A 72 -3.46 10.60 8.37
C GLU A 72 -2.62 9.38 8.02
N THR A 73 -1.38 9.60 7.65
CA THR A 73 -0.49 8.51 7.22
C THR A 73 0.81 8.56 8.00
N GLU A 74 1.38 7.36 8.19
CA GLU A 74 2.66 7.22 8.87
C GLU A 74 3.41 6.05 8.27
N ASP A 75 4.62 6.30 7.77
CA ASP A 75 5.50 5.23 7.30
C ASP A 75 6.09 4.48 8.48
N ILE A 76 6.16 3.17 8.35
CA ILE A 76 6.74 2.32 9.38
C ILE A 76 8.15 1.91 9.01
#